data_1cdd9b74379e2b90a76d14794c4d4680
#
_entry.id   1cdd9b74379e2b90a76d14794c4d4680
#
_cell.length_a   1.000
_cell.length_b   1.000
_cell.length_c   1.000
_cell.angle_alpha   90.00
_cell.angle_beta   90.00
_cell.angle_gamma   90.00
#
_symmetry.space_group_name_H-M   'P 1'
#
loop_
_entity.id
_entity.type
_entity.pdbx_description
1 polymer ?
#
loop_
_entity_poly.entity_id
_entity_poly.type
_entity_poly.pdbx_seq_one_letter_code
_entity_poly.pdbx_strand_id
1 'polypeptide(L)'
;MRGMRFGWVLLGLAGCAPTAALTPYTPQGAVVVTEPAHAAGTPLSAQAAAQNFRTVVARVEPVAEAYCRNANTVADCDFRILVDERTDQEANAYQGVDAAGHPTITFTLALIADARNQDELAFVMGHEAAHHIAGHIPLKQQSALAGAVLGGLLATAAGMDATTVQQMTDLGAGVGAASYSKDYEL
;
A
#
# COMPACT_ATOMS: atom_id res chain seq x y z
N MET A 1 35.59 49.91 41.44
CA MET A 1 35.12 48.51 41.19
C MET A 1 33.61 48.57 40.98
N ARG A 2 33.14 48.53 39.72
CA ARG A 2 31.74 48.67 39.37
C ARG A 2 31.22 47.26 39.01
N GLY A 3 30.33 46.72 39.86
CA GLY A 3 29.67 45.44 39.64
C GLY A 3 28.59 45.53 38.56
N MET A 4 28.73 44.73 37.54
CA MET A 4 27.77 44.59 36.41
C MET A 4 26.76 43.51 36.77
N ARG A 5 25.50 43.95 37.03
CA ARG A 5 24.37 43.06 37.26
C ARG A 5 23.81 42.58 35.92
N PHE A 6 23.98 41.30 35.61
CA PHE A 6 23.28 40.65 34.50
C PHE A 6 21.85 40.33 34.90
N GLY A 7 20.89 41.05 34.32
CA GLY A 7 19.47 40.73 34.45
C GLY A 7 19.10 39.64 33.44
N TRP A 8 18.57 38.53 33.95
CA TRP A 8 17.98 37.46 33.13
C TRP A 8 16.54 37.84 32.78
N VAL A 9 16.30 38.12 31.52
CA VAL A 9 14.94 38.28 30.97
C VAL A 9 14.43 36.91 30.57
N LEU A 10 13.53 36.34 31.35
CA LEU A 10 12.75 35.14 30.98
C LEU A 10 11.61 35.57 30.03
N LEU A 11 11.81 35.37 28.74
CA LEU A 11 10.66 35.41 27.79
C LEU A 11 9.84 34.16 27.94
N GLY A 12 8.67 34.29 28.58
CA GLY A 12 7.64 33.27 28.58
C GLY A 12 6.95 33.19 27.23
N LEU A 13 7.20 32.12 26.47
CA LEU A 13 6.43 31.75 25.29
C LEU A 13 5.11 31.11 25.74
N ALA A 14 4.05 31.93 25.86
CA ALA A 14 2.69 31.43 25.99
C ALA A 14 2.20 31.00 24.61
N GLY A 15 2.40 29.73 24.28
CA GLY A 15 1.82 29.10 23.11
C GLY A 15 0.37 28.73 23.37
N CYS A 16 -0.59 29.56 22.97
CA CYS A 16 -1.99 29.16 22.86
C CYS A 16 -2.13 28.24 21.65
N ALA A 17 -2.08 26.92 21.87
CA ALA A 17 -2.57 25.96 20.90
C ALA A 17 -4.10 25.93 20.99
N PRO A 18 -4.84 26.17 19.91
CA PRO A 18 -6.28 25.92 19.90
C PRO A 18 -6.48 24.41 19.98
N THR A 19 -6.96 23.92 21.10
CA THR A 19 -7.51 22.57 21.21
C THR A 19 -8.80 22.56 20.41
N ALA A 20 -8.72 22.20 19.12
CA ALA A 20 -9.89 21.80 18.38
C ALA A 20 -10.43 20.54 19.06
N ALA A 21 -11.52 20.68 19.80
CA ALA A 21 -12.26 19.54 20.31
C ALA A 21 -12.77 18.76 19.09
N LEU A 22 -12.17 17.60 18.84
CA LEU A 22 -12.71 16.64 17.89
C LEU A 22 -14.06 16.20 18.43
N THR A 23 -15.15 16.70 17.86
CA THR A 23 -16.48 16.14 18.12
C THR A 23 -16.45 14.68 17.70
N PRO A 24 -16.77 13.73 18.58
CA PRO A 24 -16.83 12.34 18.19
C PRO A 24 -17.86 12.20 17.07
N TYR A 25 -17.41 11.67 15.92
CA TYR A 25 -18.29 11.28 14.83
C TYR A 25 -19.23 10.20 15.36
N THR A 26 -20.49 10.56 15.57
CA THR A 26 -21.56 9.59 15.82
C THR A 26 -22.10 9.20 14.46
N PRO A 27 -21.90 7.96 13.98
CA PRO A 27 -22.50 7.51 12.73
C PRO A 27 -24.02 7.53 12.91
N GLN A 28 -24.67 8.53 12.31
CA GLN A 28 -26.12 8.56 12.22
C GLN A 28 -26.54 7.55 11.15
N GLY A 29 -27.17 6.45 11.61
CA GLY A 29 -27.74 5.45 10.76
C GLY A 29 -26.68 4.59 10.07
N ALA A 30 -26.13 3.62 10.81
CA ALA A 30 -25.55 2.47 10.15
C ALA A 30 -26.67 1.85 9.31
N VAL A 31 -26.64 2.11 8.00
CA VAL A 31 -27.39 1.28 7.06
C VAL A 31 -26.77 -0.10 7.24
N VAL A 32 -27.43 -0.96 7.99
CA VAL A 32 -27.12 -2.38 7.98
C VAL A 32 -27.51 -2.82 6.57
N VAL A 33 -26.55 -2.74 5.65
CA VAL A 33 -26.64 -3.46 4.38
C VAL A 33 -26.60 -4.91 4.81
N THR A 34 -27.77 -5.52 4.98
CA THR A 34 -27.86 -6.95 5.09
C THR A 34 -27.50 -7.46 3.70
N GLU A 35 -26.22 -7.66 3.48
CA GLU A 35 -25.75 -8.36 2.29
C GLU A 35 -26.50 -9.69 2.28
N PRO A 36 -27.26 -9.99 1.20
CA PRO A 36 -27.88 -11.33 1.11
C PRO A 36 -26.70 -12.30 1.23
N ALA A 37 -26.78 -13.22 2.21
CA ALA A 37 -25.79 -14.26 2.36
C ALA A 37 -25.61 -14.89 0.97
N HIS A 38 -24.49 -14.59 0.31
CA HIS A 38 -24.19 -15.18 -0.98
C HIS A 38 -24.05 -16.67 -0.70
N ALA A 39 -25.10 -17.42 -1.01
CA ALA A 39 -25.01 -18.87 -1.04
C ALA A 39 -23.74 -19.20 -1.83
N ALA A 40 -22.92 -20.11 -1.31
CA ALA A 40 -21.73 -20.57 -2.00
C ALA A 40 -22.15 -20.99 -3.41
N GLY A 41 -22.03 -20.05 -4.35
CA GLY A 41 -22.52 -20.21 -5.72
C GLY A 41 -21.68 -21.29 -6.41
N THR A 42 -22.29 -21.99 -7.33
CA THR A 42 -21.54 -22.86 -8.24
C THR A 42 -20.42 -22.03 -8.88
N PRO A 43 -19.16 -22.52 -8.88
CA PRO A 43 -18.06 -21.82 -9.53
C PRO A 43 -18.43 -21.45 -10.98
N LEU A 44 -18.02 -20.29 -11.41
CA LEU A 44 -18.21 -19.85 -12.79
C LEU A 44 -17.45 -20.78 -13.75
N SER A 45 -17.98 -20.96 -14.96
CA SER A 45 -17.16 -21.58 -16.01
C SER A 45 -15.94 -20.68 -16.31
N ALA A 46 -14.82 -21.24 -16.73
CA ALA A 46 -13.62 -20.48 -17.09
C ALA A 46 -13.91 -19.38 -18.11
N GLN A 47 -14.84 -19.65 -19.06
CA GLN A 47 -15.25 -18.65 -20.05
C GLN A 47 -16.01 -17.49 -19.40
N ALA A 48 -16.90 -17.76 -18.46
CA ALA A 48 -17.67 -16.74 -17.74
C ALA A 48 -16.74 -15.90 -16.83
N ALA A 49 -15.82 -16.55 -16.12
CA ALA A 49 -14.82 -15.87 -15.29
C ALA A 49 -13.94 -14.94 -16.13
N ALA A 50 -13.41 -15.41 -17.26
CA ALA A 50 -12.63 -14.60 -18.19
C ALA A 50 -13.45 -13.45 -18.80
N GLN A 51 -14.74 -13.63 -19.06
CA GLN A 51 -15.61 -12.57 -19.55
C GLN A 51 -15.85 -11.50 -18.47
N ASN A 52 -16.09 -11.90 -17.22
CA ASN A 52 -16.22 -10.99 -16.09
C ASN A 52 -14.95 -10.14 -15.93
N PHE A 53 -13.79 -10.80 -15.94
CA PHE A 53 -12.51 -10.12 -15.82
C PHE A 53 -12.31 -9.07 -16.93
N ARG A 54 -12.49 -9.45 -18.21
CA ARG A 54 -12.39 -8.48 -19.33
C ARG A 54 -13.36 -7.31 -19.19
N THR A 55 -14.58 -7.57 -18.73
CA THR A 55 -15.56 -6.50 -18.52
C THR A 55 -15.15 -5.54 -17.41
N VAL A 56 -14.58 -6.07 -16.33
CA VAL A 56 -14.07 -5.25 -15.22
C VAL A 56 -12.88 -4.43 -15.67
N VAL A 57 -11.90 -5.03 -16.35
CA VAL A 57 -10.75 -4.30 -16.91
C VAL A 57 -11.23 -3.12 -17.75
N ALA A 58 -12.08 -3.36 -18.73
CA ALA A 58 -12.55 -2.32 -19.66
C ALA A 58 -13.31 -1.17 -18.97
N ARG A 59 -13.86 -1.39 -17.77
CA ARG A 59 -14.63 -0.37 -17.02
C ARG A 59 -13.82 0.31 -15.93
N VAL A 60 -12.99 -0.42 -15.22
CA VAL A 60 -12.31 0.09 -14.01
C VAL A 60 -10.97 0.72 -14.35
N GLU A 61 -10.19 0.14 -15.27
CA GLU A 61 -8.88 0.66 -15.66
C GLU A 61 -8.93 2.15 -16.06
N PRO A 62 -9.79 2.60 -17.01
CA PRO A 62 -9.82 4.01 -17.39
C PRO A 62 -10.26 4.95 -16.27
N VAL A 63 -11.08 4.46 -15.33
CA VAL A 63 -11.51 5.23 -14.15
C VAL A 63 -10.35 5.36 -13.16
N ALA A 64 -9.62 4.27 -12.88
CA ALA A 64 -8.45 4.26 -12.02
C ALA A 64 -7.35 5.19 -12.55
N GLU A 65 -7.08 5.15 -13.85
CA GLU A 65 -6.14 6.05 -14.52
C GLU A 65 -6.55 7.52 -14.42
N ALA A 66 -7.84 7.81 -14.69
CA ALA A 66 -8.35 9.18 -14.56
C ALA A 66 -8.23 9.70 -13.13
N TYR A 67 -8.52 8.85 -12.14
CA TYR A 67 -8.35 9.19 -10.73
C TYR A 67 -6.88 9.41 -10.38
N CYS A 68 -6.00 8.53 -10.84
CA CYS A 68 -4.55 8.66 -10.67
C CYS A 68 -4.03 9.99 -11.21
N ARG A 69 -4.37 10.33 -12.45
CA ARG A 69 -3.98 11.63 -13.07
C ARG A 69 -4.50 12.83 -12.29
N ASN A 70 -5.72 12.76 -11.75
CA ASN A 70 -6.31 13.83 -10.97
C ASN A 70 -5.69 13.97 -9.57
N ALA A 71 -5.25 12.87 -8.97
CA ALA A 71 -4.57 12.88 -7.69
C ALA A 71 -3.18 13.54 -7.76
N ASN A 72 -2.55 13.54 -8.95
CA ASN A 72 -1.25 14.16 -9.22
C ASN A 72 -0.14 13.79 -8.22
N THR A 73 -0.18 12.56 -7.73
CA THR A 73 0.76 12.04 -6.72
C THR A 73 1.89 11.21 -7.32
N VAL A 74 1.70 10.67 -8.52
CA VAL A 74 2.65 9.82 -9.25
C VAL A 74 2.80 10.27 -10.69
N ALA A 75 3.94 9.94 -11.32
CA ALA A 75 4.27 10.39 -12.66
C ALA A 75 3.58 9.59 -13.76
N ASP A 76 3.36 8.31 -13.55
CA ASP A 76 2.79 7.39 -14.54
C ASP A 76 1.48 6.79 -14.01
N CYS A 77 0.43 6.92 -14.80
CA CYS A 77 -0.91 6.44 -14.52
C CYS A 77 -1.45 5.54 -15.65
N ASP A 78 -0.59 5.05 -16.53
CA ASP A 78 -0.92 4.10 -17.60
C ASP A 78 -0.80 2.68 -17.05
N PHE A 79 -1.85 2.20 -16.42
CA PHE A 79 -1.87 0.88 -15.80
C PHE A 79 -1.82 -0.23 -16.84
N ARG A 80 -0.95 -1.21 -16.62
CA ARG A 80 -0.90 -2.45 -17.41
C ARG A 80 -1.53 -3.58 -16.61
N ILE A 81 -2.66 -4.08 -17.07
CA ILE A 81 -3.36 -5.17 -16.42
C ILE A 81 -2.83 -6.50 -16.96
N LEU A 82 -2.27 -7.30 -16.06
CA LEU A 82 -1.59 -8.56 -16.40
C LEU A 82 -2.31 -9.74 -15.75
N VAL A 83 -2.15 -10.92 -16.34
CA VAL A 83 -2.58 -12.18 -15.76
C VAL A 83 -1.36 -13.05 -15.49
N ASP A 84 -1.22 -13.50 -14.25
CA ASP A 84 -0.25 -14.52 -13.89
C ASP A 84 -0.83 -15.89 -14.23
N GLU A 85 -0.33 -16.48 -15.31
CA GLU A 85 -0.84 -17.73 -15.86
C GLU A 85 -0.34 -18.99 -15.11
N ARG A 86 0.48 -18.81 -14.07
CA ARG A 86 0.95 -19.93 -13.26
C ARG A 86 -0.22 -20.55 -12.50
N THR A 87 -0.40 -21.86 -12.64
CA THR A 87 -1.54 -22.58 -12.09
C THR A 87 -1.34 -23.00 -10.62
N ASP A 88 -0.15 -22.85 -10.09
CA ASP A 88 0.24 -23.19 -8.72
C ASP A 88 0.18 -21.98 -7.75
N GLN A 89 -0.25 -20.83 -8.24
CA GLN A 89 -0.41 -19.63 -7.43
C GLN A 89 -1.76 -19.62 -6.71
N GLU A 90 -1.75 -19.14 -5.47
CA GLU A 90 -2.98 -18.88 -4.73
C GLU A 90 -3.77 -17.71 -5.34
N ALA A 91 -5.06 -17.62 -5.00
CA ALA A 91 -5.93 -16.52 -5.43
C ALA A 91 -5.40 -15.20 -4.87
N ASN A 92 -4.87 -14.33 -5.74
CA ASN A 92 -4.26 -13.08 -5.36
C ASN A 92 -4.24 -12.07 -6.52
N ALA A 93 -4.14 -10.78 -6.19
CA ALA A 93 -3.69 -9.75 -7.11
C ALA A 93 -2.59 -8.91 -6.44
N TYR A 94 -1.80 -8.22 -7.23
CA TYR A 94 -0.74 -7.36 -6.70
C TYR A 94 -0.37 -6.25 -7.67
N GLN A 95 -0.07 -5.10 -7.09
CA GLN A 95 0.46 -3.95 -7.80
C GLN A 95 1.98 -4.05 -7.89
N GLY A 96 2.53 -3.64 -9.03
CA GLY A 96 3.95 -3.63 -9.32
C GLY A 96 4.34 -2.54 -10.31
N VAL A 97 5.59 -2.62 -10.77
CA VAL A 97 6.08 -1.86 -11.92
C VAL A 97 6.84 -2.81 -12.85
N ASP A 98 6.69 -2.63 -14.14
CA ASP A 98 7.46 -3.40 -15.13
C ASP A 98 8.90 -2.90 -15.25
N ALA A 99 9.70 -3.56 -16.08
CA ALA A 99 11.11 -3.20 -16.30
C ALA A 99 11.29 -1.80 -16.91
N ALA A 100 10.27 -1.26 -17.56
CA ALA A 100 10.28 0.10 -18.11
C ALA A 100 9.77 1.15 -17.13
N GLY A 101 9.26 0.71 -15.95
CA GLY A 101 8.75 1.58 -14.90
C GLY A 101 7.24 1.85 -14.99
N HIS A 102 6.51 1.21 -15.91
CA HIS A 102 5.05 1.37 -15.98
C HIS A 102 4.35 0.62 -14.86
N PRO A 103 3.31 1.21 -14.26
CA PRO A 103 2.53 0.55 -13.21
C PRO A 103 1.81 -0.69 -13.76
N THR A 104 1.87 -1.77 -13.00
CA THR A 104 1.20 -3.02 -13.34
C THR A 104 0.24 -3.43 -12.25
N ILE A 105 -0.90 -4.02 -12.63
CA ILE A 105 -1.80 -4.73 -11.72
C ILE A 105 -1.93 -6.15 -12.26
N THR A 106 -1.44 -7.12 -11.50
CA THR A 106 -1.40 -8.52 -11.91
C THR A 106 -2.42 -9.33 -11.12
N PHE A 107 -3.24 -10.11 -11.83
CA PHE A 107 -4.22 -11.03 -11.26
C PHE A 107 -3.76 -12.46 -11.49
N THR A 108 -3.83 -13.32 -10.47
CA THR A 108 -3.61 -14.75 -10.65
C THR A 108 -4.82 -15.41 -11.32
N LEU A 109 -4.59 -16.47 -12.07
CA LEU A 109 -5.70 -17.28 -12.63
C LEU A 109 -6.64 -17.79 -11.55
N ALA A 110 -6.12 -18.15 -10.37
CA ALA A 110 -6.92 -18.60 -9.25
C ALA A 110 -7.90 -17.52 -8.78
N LEU A 111 -7.46 -16.26 -8.64
CA LEU A 111 -8.37 -15.18 -8.24
C LEU A 111 -9.47 -14.93 -9.28
N ILE A 112 -9.12 -14.94 -10.57
CA ILE A 112 -10.08 -14.74 -11.64
C ILE A 112 -11.13 -15.87 -11.65
N ALA A 113 -10.72 -17.11 -11.35
CA ALA A 113 -11.60 -18.27 -11.29
C ALA A 113 -12.48 -18.28 -10.02
N ASP A 114 -11.95 -17.83 -8.89
CA ASP A 114 -12.64 -17.84 -7.60
C ASP A 114 -13.63 -16.68 -7.44
N ALA A 115 -13.40 -15.58 -8.14
CA ALA A 115 -14.29 -14.41 -8.10
C ALA A 115 -15.69 -14.74 -8.60
N ARG A 116 -16.69 -14.53 -7.76
CA ARG A 116 -18.09 -14.90 -8.02
C ARG A 116 -18.83 -13.92 -8.93
N ASN A 117 -18.37 -12.69 -8.98
CA ASN A 117 -19.01 -11.59 -9.72
C ASN A 117 -17.99 -10.53 -10.16
N GLN A 118 -18.47 -9.56 -10.93
CA GLN A 118 -17.66 -8.45 -11.41
C GLN A 118 -17.26 -7.48 -10.30
N ASP A 119 -18.08 -7.35 -9.25
CA ASP A 119 -17.85 -6.36 -8.18
C ASP A 119 -16.64 -6.76 -7.32
N GLU A 120 -16.44 -8.06 -7.07
CA GLU A 120 -15.26 -8.58 -6.37
C GLU A 120 -13.98 -8.26 -7.15
N LEU A 121 -13.96 -8.51 -8.46
CA LEU A 121 -12.80 -8.17 -9.30
C LEU A 121 -12.58 -6.65 -9.41
N ALA A 122 -13.66 -5.88 -9.48
CA ALA A 122 -13.57 -4.42 -9.53
C ALA A 122 -13.02 -3.83 -8.24
N PHE A 123 -13.45 -4.38 -7.09
CA PHE A 123 -12.92 -3.99 -5.79
C PHE A 123 -11.42 -4.25 -5.71
N VAL A 124 -10.98 -5.46 -6.07
CA VAL A 124 -9.56 -5.82 -6.05
C VAL A 124 -8.76 -4.91 -6.98
N MET A 125 -9.22 -4.68 -8.21
CA MET A 125 -8.54 -3.79 -9.16
C MET A 125 -8.41 -2.37 -8.62
N GLY A 126 -9.46 -1.83 -8.01
CA GLY A 126 -9.44 -0.51 -7.38
C GLY A 126 -8.48 -0.44 -6.19
N HIS A 127 -8.40 -1.52 -5.40
CA HIS A 127 -7.48 -1.64 -4.27
C HIS A 127 -6.02 -1.61 -4.75
N GLU A 128 -5.66 -2.41 -5.74
CA GLU A 128 -4.31 -2.43 -6.30
C GLU A 128 -3.93 -1.09 -6.98
N ALA A 129 -4.87 -0.47 -7.68
CA ALA A 129 -4.65 0.87 -8.23
C ALA A 129 -4.41 1.90 -7.13
N ALA A 130 -5.12 1.82 -6.00
CA ALA A 130 -4.94 2.71 -4.87
C ALA A 130 -3.54 2.59 -4.26
N HIS A 131 -2.95 1.40 -4.19
CA HIS A 131 -1.57 1.21 -3.75
C HIS A 131 -0.57 1.99 -4.62
N HIS A 132 -0.77 2.00 -5.93
CA HIS A 132 0.07 2.79 -6.83
C HIS A 132 -0.13 4.29 -6.62
N ILE A 133 -1.39 4.75 -6.60
CA ILE A 133 -1.74 6.17 -6.45
C ILE A 133 -1.23 6.74 -5.12
N ALA A 134 -1.28 5.96 -4.06
CA ALA A 134 -0.74 6.32 -2.75
C ALA A 134 0.80 6.22 -2.67
N GLY A 135 1.48 5.72 -3.70
CA GLY A 135 2.93 5.60 -3.74
C GLY A 135 3.49 4.55 -2.78
N HIS A 136 2.76 3.47 -2.52
CA HIS A 136 3.16 2.46 -1.53
C HIS A 136 4.45 1.72 -1.91
N ILE A 137 4.72 1.46 -3.20
CA ILE A 137 5.98 0.80 -3.63
C ILE A 137 7.20 1.66 -3.28
N PRO A 138 7.30 2.94 -3.68
CA PRO A 138 8.43 3.78 -3.29
C PRO A 138 8.61 3.88 -1.78
N LEU A 139 7.53 4.01 -1.03
CA LEU A 139 7.57 4.08 0.44
C LEU A 139 8.03 2.76 1.07
N LYS A 140 7.58 1.62 0.56
CA LYS A 140 8.05 0.29 0.98
C LYS A 140 9.55 0.11 0.70
N GLN A 141 10.02 0.56 -0.46
CA GLN A 141 11.44 0.53 -0.81
C GLN A 141 12.28 1.43 0.12
N GLN A 142 11.80 2.63 0.46
CA GLN A 142 12.46 3.51 1.41
C GLN A 142 12.57 2.87 2.80
N SER A 143 11.49 2.24 3.27
CA SER A 143 11.48 1.53 4.56
C SER A 143 12.43 0.33 4.55
N ALA A 144 12.49 -0.42 3.45
CA ALA A 144 13.45 -1.50 3.27
C ALA A 144 14.90 -0.98 3.30
N LEU A 145 15.18 0.11 2.59
CA LEU A 145 16.51 0.72 2.58
C LEU A 145 16.92 1.22 3.97
N ALA A 146 16.02 1.89 4.68
CA ALA A 146 16.28 2.34 6.04
C ALA A 146 16.58 1.17 6.98
N GLY A 147 15.82 0.09 6.88
CA GLY A 147 16.07 -1.16 7.63
C GLY A 147 17.40 -1.79 7.28
N ALA A 148 17.77 -1.85 5.99
CA ALA A 148 19.06 -2.37 5.53
C ALA A 148 20.23 -1.56 6.12
N VAL A 149 20.16 -0.23 6.02
CA VAL A 149 21.21 0.65 6.56
C VAL A 149 21.35 0.45 8.07
N LEU A 150 20.25 0.39 8.80
CA LEU A 150 20.26 0.20 10.25
C LEU A 150 20.86 -1.17 10.62
N GLY A 151 20.43 -2.25 9.96
CA GLY A 151 20.93 -3.60 10.19
C GLY A 151 22.44 -3.71 9.93
N GLY A 152 22.91 -3.17 8.80
CA GLY A 152 24.31 -3.14 8.43
C GLY A 152 25.18 -2.31 9.39
N LEU A 153 24.71 -1.14 9.80
CA LEU A 153 25.42 -0.28 10.76
C LEU A 153 25.55 -0.94 12.13
N LEU A 154 24.48 -1.54 12.65
CA LEU A 154 24.50 -2.22 13.95
C LEU A 154 25.47 -3.42 13.93
N ALA A 155 25.44 -4.22 12.87
CA ALA A 155 26.34 -5.36 12.72
C ALA A 155 27.82 -4.92 12.60
N THR A 156 28.09 -3.87 11.84
CA THR A 156 29.44 -3.29 11.72
C THR A 156 29.94 -2.73 13.06
N ALA A 157 29.10 -1.98 13.77
CA ALA A 157 29.44 -1.43 15.09
C ALA A 157 29.68 -2.52 16.13
N ALA A 158 29.03 -3.67 15.99
CA ALA A 158 29.25 -4.85 16.83
C ALA A 158 30.52 -5.65 16.46
N GLY A 159 31.27 -5.23 15.43
CA GLY A 159 32.50 -5.89 14.98
C GLY A 159 32.27 -7.26 14.31
N MET A 160 31.10 -7.45 13.71
CA MET A 160 30.75 -8.66 12.99
C MET A 160 31.54 -8.78 11.68
N ASP A 161 31.75 -10.00 11.21
CA ASP A 161 32.42 -10.28 9.93
C ASP A 161 31.54 -9.84 8.75
N ALA A 162 32.13 -9.70 7.56
CA ALA A 162 31.46 -9.19 6.36
C ALA A 162 30.22 -10.01 5.94
N THR A 163 30.25 -11.32 6.14
CA THR A 163 29.12 -12.21 5.82
C THR A 163 27.94 -11.94 6.74
N THR A 164 28.22 -11.80 8.04
CA THR A 164 27.19 -11.48 9.04
C THR A 164 26.64 -10.07 8.84
N VAL A 165 27.50 -9.10 8.50
CA VAL A 165 27.05 -7.73 8.15
C VAL A 165 26.08 -7.78 6.98
N GLN A 166 26.36 -8.54 5.92
CA GLN A 166 25.45 -8.70 4.78
C GLN A 166 24.13 -9.33 5.21
N GLN A 167 24.16 -10.41 5.98
CA GLN A 167 22.95 -11.06 6.47
C GLN A 167 22.07 -10.12 7.31
N MET A 168 22.68 -9.33 8.18
CA MET A 168 21.96 -8.34 9.00
C MET A 168 21.41 -7.19 8.18
N THR A 169 22.09 -6.81 7.09
CA THR A 169 21.58 -5.83 6.11
C THR A 169 20.34 -6.35 5.41
N ASP A 170 20.39 -7.59 4.91
CA ASP A 170 19.26 -8.23 4.21
C ASP A 170 18.07 -8.46 5.16
N LEU A 171 18.32 -8.89 6.39
CA LEU A 171 17.30 -9.02 7.42
C LEU A 171 16.66 -7.67 7.73
N GLY A 172 17.45 -6.62 7.90
CA GLY A 172 17.00 -5.28 8.15
C GLY A 172 16.10 -4.76 7.02
N ALA A 173 16.48 -5.01 5.75
CA ALA A 173 15.66 -4.69 4.60
C ALA A 173 14.30 -5.40 4.65
N GLY A 174 14.29 -6.69 4.95
CA GLY A 174 13.06 -7.48 5.07
C GLY A 174 12.14 -6.96 6.18
N VAL A 175 12.70 -6.65 7.36
CA VAL A 175 11.93 -6.09 8.49
C VAL A 175 11.37 -4.72 8.13
N GLY A 176 12.15 -3.85 7.51
CA GLY A 176 11.70 -2.53 7.07
C GLY A 176 10.54 -2.61 6.07
N ALA A 177 10.66 -3.47 5.07
CA ALA A 177 9.59 -3.71 4.09
C ALA A 177 8.31 -4.29 4.73
N ALA A 178 8.46 -5.26 5.64
CA ALA A 178 7.33 -5.89 6.32
C ALA A 178 6.62 -4.96 7.30
N SER A 179 7.36 -4.09 7.99
CA SER A 179 6.77 -3.10 8.90
C SER A 179 5.89 -2.12 8.14
N TYR A 180 6.34 -1.67 6.97
CA TYR A 180 5.55 -0.78 6.12
C TYR A 180 4.26 -1.46 5.63
N SER A 181 4.34 -2.72 5.14
CA SER A 181 3.17 -3.42 4.59
C SER A 181 2.04 -3.57 5.61
N LYS A 182 2.34 -3.80 6.89
CA LYS A 182 1.31 -3.95 7.95
C LYS A 182 0.47 -2.69 8.18
N ASP A 183 1.05 -1.52 7.95
CA ASP A 183 0.39 -0.24 8.22
C ASP A 183 -0.59 0.16 7.11
N TYR A 184 -0.52 -0.49 5.93
CA TYR A 184 -1.26 -0.09 4.73
C TYR A 184 -2.14 -1.18 4.11
N GLU A 185 -2.15 -2.40 4.67
CA GLU A 185 -3.02 -3.50 4.23
C GLU A 185 -4.30 -3.62 5.09
N LEU A 186 -4.48 -2.75 6.06
CA LEU A 186 -5.68 -2.62 6.89
C LEU A 186 -6.61 -1.56 6.27
#